data_a3f490d9cb70e653fd2ee929702b92bd
#
_entry.id   a3f490d9cb70e653fd2ee929702b92bd
#
_cell.length_a   1.000
_cell.length_b   1.000
_cell.length_c   1.000
_cell.angle_alpha   90.00
_cell.angle_beta   90.00
_cell.angle_gamma   90.00
#
_symmetry.space_group_name_H-M   'P 1'
#
loop_
_entity.id
_entity.type
_entity.pdbx_description
1 polymer ?
#
loop_
_entity_poly.entity_id
_entity_poly.type
_entity_poly.pdbx_seq_one_letter_code
_entity_poly.pdbx_strand_id
1 'polypeptide(L)'
;MKEDFLLIASSDCALRTRIVRTLGREADLRSIREAPDRATAERLLAALGPSVLLLDLSSKGFDGLQSLKTIRSLSPTTRTIVLADADGDLAAVRALKDGAHGYCSRNTDPGLILKAIRLVRQGEIWVGRKVMLELIDELTALHAARAAEDDTRLRRLTQRERQISGLIAIGSSNKEIADRLSITERTVKAHLTNIFQKLQLSSRVHLAIHALQLNSPTKTKVQ
;
A
#
# COMPACT_ATOMS: atom_id res chain seq x y z
N MET A 1 16.81 22.72 -11.57
CA MET A 1 16.13 21.58 -12.21
C MET A 1 16.82 20.31 -11.69
N LYS A 2 16.07 19.38 -11.04
CA LYS A 2 16.63 18.07 -10.69
C LYS A 2 16.92 17.32 -12.00
N GLU A 3 18.14 16.83 -12.16
CA GLU A 3 18.51 15.98 -13.28
C GLU A 3 17.67 14.70 -13.24
N ASP A 4 16.96 14.39 -14.31
CA ASP A 4 16.19 13.15 -14.43
C ASP A 4 17.15 12.02 -14.82
N PHE A 5 17.48 11.13 -13.89
CA PHE A 5 18.38 10.02 -14.13
C PHE A 5 17.91 8.71 -13.50
N LEU A 6 18.41 7.62 -14.05
CA LEU A 6 18.23 6.26 -13.54
C LEU A 6 19.43 5.89 -12.67
N LEU A 7 19.17 5.35 -11.47
CA LEU A 7 20.19 4.76 -10.60
C LEU A 7 20.08 3.23 -10.64
N ILE A 8 21.22 2.55 -10.86
CA ILE A 8 21.31 1.09 -10.81
C ILE A 8 22.18 0.72 -9.60
N ALA A 9 21.58 0.08 -8.61
CA ALA A 9 22.23 -0.32 -7.37
C ALA A 9 22.37 -1.86 -7.30
N SER A 10 23.58 -2.36 -7.47
CA SER A 10 23.93 -3.78 -7.40
C SER A 10 25.43 -3.93 -7.21
N SER A 11 25.91 -4.91 -6.43
CA SER A 11 27.33 -5.26 -6.36
C SER A 11 27.77 -6.11 -7.55
N ASP A 12 26.83 -6.67 -8.32
CA ASP A 12 27.12 -7.47 -9.51
C ASP A 12 27.45 -6.58 -10.71
N CYS A 13 28.74 -6.50 -11.04
CA CYS A 13 29.23 -5.72 -12.17
C CYS A 13 28.67 -6.20 -13.52
N ALA A 14 28.49 -7.52 -13.71
CA ALA A 14 28.00 -8.08 -14.97
C ALA A 14 26.54 -7.69 -15.19
N LEU A 15 25.71 -7.73 -14.15
CA LEU A 15 24.32 -7.26 -14.19
C LEU A 15 24.25 -5.78 -14.57
N ARG A 16 25.02 -4.92 -13.87
CA ARG A 16 25.04 -3.49 -14.17
C ARG A 16 25.45 -3.22 -15.60
N THR A 17 26.57 -3.81 -16.05
CA THR A 17 27.07 -3.64 -17.42
C THR A 17 26.04 -4.10 -18.48
N ARG A 18 25.35 -5.23 -18.25
CA ARG A 18 24.31 -5.72 -19.14
C ARG A 18 23.18 -4.71 -19.27
N ILE A 19 22.70 -4.17 -18.16
CA ILE A 19 21.59 -3.21 -18.13
C ILE A 19 22.03 -1.90 -18.78
N VAL A 20 23.16 -1.32 -18.37
CA VAL A 20 23.68 -0.05 -18.89
C VAL A 20 23.89 -0.10 -20.40
N ARG A 21 24.48 -1.22 -20.94
CA ARG A 21 24.74 -1.38 -22.38
C ARG A 21 23.44 -1.35 -23.20
N THR A 22 22.36 -1.88 -22.67
CA THR A 22 21.07 -1.89 -23.38
C THR A 22 20.32 -0.59 -23.23
N LEU A 23 20.23 -0.06 -21.99
CA LEU A 23 19.47 1.14 -21.69
C LEU A 23 20.17 2.43 -22.14
N GLY A 24 21.50 2.45 -22.19
CA GLY A 24 22.28 3.61 -22.61
C GLY A 24 22.13 3.99 -24.09
N ARG A 25 21.43 3.17 -24.87
CA ARG A 25 21.09 3.49 -26.29
C ARG A 25 19.76 4.24 -26.43
N GLU A 26 19.00 4.35 -25.33
CA GLU A 26 17.68 4.94 -25.35
C GLU A 26 17.72 6.43 -25.08
N ALA A 27 17.22 7.21 -26.02
CA ALA A 27 17.28 8.68 -25.97
C ALA A 27 16.51 9.32 -24.81
N ASP A 28 15.55 8.60 -24.25
CA ASP A 28 14.72 9.05 -23.12
C ASP A 28 15.35 8.78 -21.74
N LEU A 29 16.46 8.01 -21.69
CA LEU A 29 17.27 7.77 -20.50
C LEU A 29 18.57 8.60 -20.56
N ARG A 30 18.46 9.89 -20.35
CA ARG A 30 19.56 10.85 -20.56
C ARG A 30 20.77 10.63 -19.66
N SER A 31 20.60 10.04 -18.51
CA SER A 31 21.69 9.78 -17.55
C SER A 31 21.42 8.50 -16.77
N ILE A 32 22.40 7.60 -16.76
CA ILE A 32 22.40 6.38 -15.95
C ILE A 32 23.60 6.48 -15.01
N ARG A 33 23.35 6.26 -13.72
CA ARG A 33 24.41 6.19 -12.69
C ARG A 33 24.40 4.83 -12.04
N GLU A 34 25.56 4.37 -11.63
CA GLU A 34 25.76 3.08 -11.00
C GLU A 34 26.20 3.24 -9.55
N ALA A 35 25.66 2.38 -8.68
CA ALA A 35 26.07 2.23 -7.30
C ALA A 35 26.49 0.77 -7.07
N PRO A 36 27.80 0.49 -6.94
CA PRO A 36 28.32 -0.87 -6.72
C PRO A 36 28.09 -1.35 -5.28
N ASP A 37 27.75 -0.47 -4.37
CA ASP A 37 27.54 -0.75 -2.96
C ASP A 37 26.45 0.13 -2.37
N ARG A 38 26.00 -0.27 -1.18
CA ARG A 38 24.91 0.41 -0.48
C ARG A 38 25.26 1.87 -0.11
N ALA A 39 26.46 2.13 0.36
CA ALA A 39 26.87 3.46 0.78
C ALA A 39 26.84 4.45 -0.39
N THR A 40 27.30 4.02 -1.56
CA THR A 40 27.21 4.80 -2.81
C THR A 40 25.76 5.03 -3.22
N ALA A 41 24.89 4.00 -3.13
CA ALA A 41 23.48 4.14 -3.46
C ALA A 41 22.78 5.15 -2.54
N GLU A 42 22.97 5.03 -1.22
CA GLU A 42 22.36 5.94 -0.23
C GLU A 42 22.83 7.39 -0.42
N ARG A 43 24.11 7.59 -0.68
CA ARG A 43 24.68 8.93 -0.97
C ARG A 43 24.08 9.54 -2.22
N LEU A 44 23.95 8.78 -3.32
CA LEU A 44 23.37 9.27 -4.58
C LEU A 44 21.87 9.54 -4.44
N LEU A 45 21.15 8.71 -3.70
CA LEU A 45 19.73 8.90 -3.40
C LEU A 45 19.50 10.21 -2.61
N ALA A 46 20.26 10.41 -1.54
CA ALA A 46 20.12 11.59 -0.69
C ALA A 46 20.52 12.89 -1.40
N ALA A 47 21.63 12.86 -2.17
CA ALA A 47 22.15 14.05 -2.81
C ALA A 47 21.41 14.47 -4.08
N LEU A 48 20.96 13.50 -4.89
CA LEU A 48 20.50 13.77 -6.25
C LEU A 48 19.04 13.39 -6.51
N GLY A 49 18.48 12.41 -5.78
CA GLY A 49 17.09 11.98 -5.90
C GLY A 49 16.72 11.51 -7.31
N PRO A 50 17.18 10.31 -7.73
CA PRO A 50 16.87 9.76 -9.06
C PRO A 50 15.37 9.59 -9.26
N SER A 51 14.90 9.66 -10.52
CA SER A 51 13.49 9.38 -10.83
C SER A 51 13.14 7.92 -10.64
N VAL A 52 14.05 7.02 -11.02
CA VAL A 52 13.92 5.58 -10.84
C VAL A 52 15.20 4.98 -10.28
N LEU A 53 15.04 4.03 -9.36
CA LEU A 53 16.07 3.16 -8.83
C LEU A 53 15.80 1.72 -9.28
N LEU A 54 16.75 1.08 -9.94
CA LEU A 54 16.81 -0.38 -10.05
C LEU A 54 17.63 -0.91 -8.89
N LEU A 55 17.00 -1.63 -7.98
CA LEU A 55 17.61 -2.16 -6.76
C LEU A 55 17.72 -3.67 -6.81
N ASP A 56 18.94 -4.17 -6.83
CA ASP A 56 19.22 -5.60 -6.80
C ASP A 56 19.27 -6.11 -5.35
N LEU A 57 18.18 -6.72 -4.90
CA LEU A 57 18.09 -7.28 -3.54
C LEU A 57 18.84 -8.61 -3.35
N SER A 58 19.23 -9.29 -4.42
CA SER A 58 20.06 -10.52 -4.33
C SER A 58 21.55 -10.20 -4.23
N SER A 59 21.91 -8.94 -4.34
CA SER A 59 23.29 -8.46 -4.31
C SER A 59 23.81 -8.32 -2.89
N LYS A 60 25.05 -8.72 -2.63
CA LYS A 60 25.69 -8.59 -1.32
C LYS A 60 25.71 -7.12 -0.87
N GLY A 61 25.36 -6.88 0.39
CA GLY A 61 25.34 -5.53 0.97
C GLY A 61 24.05 -4.73 0.75
N PHE A 62 23.12 -5.26 -0.03
CA PHE A 62 21.77 -4.71 -0.16
C PHE A 62 20.79 -5.62 0.62
N ASP A 63 20.80 -5.51 1.95
CA ASP A 63 20.15 -6.45 2.88
C ASP A 63 18.61 -6.47 2.75
N GLY A 64 18.15 -7.13 1.71
CA GLY A 64 16.75 -7.49 1.52
C GLY A 64 15.79 -6.29 1.56
N LEU A 65 14.55 -6.56 1.96
CA LEU A 65 13.45 -5.58 1.98
C LEU A 65 13.65 -4.39 2.94
N GLN A 66 14.54 -4.53 3.94
CA GLN A 66 14.87 -3.43 4.86
C GLN A 66 15.47 -2.23 4.10
N SER A 67 16.19 -2.48 3.02
CA SER A 67 16.75 -1.44 2.16
C SER A 67 15.67 -0.55 1.53
N LEU A 68 14.48 -1.08 1.23
CA LEU A 68 13.38 -0.31 0.65
C LEU A 68 12.87 0.79 1.58
N LYS A 69 12.76 0.49 2.89
CA LYS A 69 12.33 1.48 3.89
C LYS A 69 13.35 2.63 4.03
N THR A 70 14.64 2.28 4.05
CA THR A 70 15.71 3.27 4.08
C THR A 70 15.71 4.15 2.83
N ILE A 71 15.59 3.55 1.65
CA ILE A 71 15.51 4.26 0.36
C ILE A 71 14.34 5.25 0.35
N ARG A 72 13.16 4.80 0.79
CA ARG A 72 11.95 5.64 0.85
C ARG A 72 12.13 6.84 1.79
N SER A 73 12.84 6.69 2.90
CA SER A 73 13.11 7.81 3.81
C SER A 73 14.15 8.78 3.24
N LEU A 74 15.17 8.28 2.52
CA LEU A 74 16.21 9.12 1.91
C LEU A 74 15.72 9.88 0.67
N SER A 75 14.88 9.25 -0.14
CA SER A 75 14.35 9.85 -1.38
C SER A 75 12.90 9.41 -1.63
N PRO A 76 11.91 10.07 -0.99
CA PRO A 76 10.51 9.70 -1.07
C PRO A 76 9.91 9.77 -2.49
N THR A 77 10.51 10.56 -3.38
CA THR A 77 10.07 10.75 -4.77
C THR A 77 10.68 9.73 -5.73
N THR A 78 11.71 8.98 -5.32
CA THR A 78 12.35 7.95 -6.14
C THR A 78 11.45 6.73 -6.25
N ARG A 79 11.18 6.30 -7.45
CA ARG A 79 10.42 5.08 -7.70
C ARG A 79 11.36 3.89 -7.82
N THR A 80 11.11 2.85 -7.05
CA THR A 80 12.02 1.70 -6.95
C THR A 80 11.45 0.50 -7.69
N ILE A 81 12.24 -0.08 -8.59
CA ILE A 81 12.03 -1.39 -9.19
C ILE A 81 13.04 -2.35 -8.56
N VAL A 82 12.54 -3.41 -7.98
CA VAL A 82 13.35 -4.47 -7.36
C VAL A 82 13.77 -5.48 -8.43
N LEU A 83 15.05 -5.85 -8.42
CA LEU A 83 15.59 -6.98 -9.14
C LEU A 83 15.94 -8.08 -8.13
N ALA A 84 15.53 -9.34 -8.39
CA ALA A 84 15.85 -10.46 -7.51
C ALA A 84 16.02 -11.77 -8.29
N ASP A 85 16.77 -12.74 -7.72
CA ASP A 85 16.99 -14.03 -8.36
C ASP A 85 15.77 -14.95 -8.32
N ALA A 86 14.90 -14.76 -7.35
CA ALA A 86 13.77 -15.66 -7.14
C ALA A 86 12.53 -15.22 -7.92
N ASP A 87 11.95 -16.12 -8.66
CA ASP A 87 10.57 -16.04 -9.19
C ASP A 87 9.56 -16.32 -8.07
N GLY A 88 9.74 -15.66 -6.92
CA GLY A 88 8.88 -15.82 -5.77
C GLY A 88 7.79 -14.76 -5.75
N ASP A 89 6.55 -15.13 -6.11
CA ASP A 89 5.39 -14.25 -6.04
C ASP A 89 5.27 -13.59 -4.65
N LEU A 90 5.52 -14.35 -3.58
CA LEU A 90 5.54 -13.84 -2.21
C LEU A 90 6.62 -12.77 -1.95
N ALA A 91 7.80 -12.91 -2.56
CA ALA A 91 8.86 -11.89 -2.44
C ALA A 91 8.46 -10.60 -3.15
N ALA A 92 7.84 -10.71 -4.32
CA ALA A 92 7.31 -9.57 -5.07
C ALA A 92 6.18 -8.86 -4.30
N VAL A 93 5.22 -9.61 -3.73
CA VAL A 93 4.15 -9.06 -2.88
C VAL A 93 4.73 -8.29 -1.70
N ARG A 94 5.72 -8.85 -1.00
CA ARG A 94 6.39 -8.18 0.12
C ARG A 94 7.12 -6.91 -0.32
N ALA A 95 7.86 -6.96 -1.42
CA ALA A 95 8.55 -5.80 -1.96
C ALA A 95 7.59 -4.64 -2.28
N LEU A 96 6.44 -4.93 -2.89
CA LEU A 96 5.41 -3.93 -3.18
C LEU A 96 4.80 -3.34 -1.90
N LYS A 97 4.53 -4.15 -0.89
CA LYS A 97 4.06 -3.70 0.43
C LYS A 97 5.06 -2.78 1.13
N ASP A 98 6.36 -3.06 0.97
CA ASP A 98 7.43 -2.23 1.53
C ASP A 98 7.74 -0.98 0.67
N GLY A 99 6.98 -0.77 -0.41
CA GLY A 99 7.00 0.45 -1.21
C GLY A 99 7.78 0.37 -2.51
N ALA A 100 8.08 -0.84 -3.03
CA ALA A 100 8.54 -0.99 -4.39
C ALA A 100 7.41 -0.63 -5.38
N HIS A 101 7.79 -0.08 -6.53
CA HIS A 101 6.88 0.27 -7.63
C HIS A 101 6.95 -0.76 -8.75
N GLY A 102 7.90 -1.68 -8.69
CA GLY A 102 8.01 -2.79 -9.63
C GLY A 102 8.89 -3.91 -9.09
N TYR A 103 8.72 -5.09 -9.67
CA TYR A 103 9.49 -6.27 -9.36
C TYR A 103 9.82 -7.03 -10.65
N CYS A 104 11.07 -7.36 -10.86
CA CYS A 104 11.59 -8.12 -12.00
C CYS A 104 12.57 -9.19 -11.53
N SER A 105 12.66 -10.29 -12.27
CA SER A 105 13.79 -11.21 -12.15
C SER A 105 15.08 -10.52 -12.61
N ARG A 106 16.21 -10.82 -11.99
CA ARG A 106 17.55 -10.40 -12.46
C ARG A 106 17.82 -10.85 -13.91
N ASN A 107 17.20 -11.96 -14.33
CA ASN A 107 17.32 -12.53 -15.67
C ASN A 107 16.33 -11.93 -16.68
N THR A 108 15.48 -11.00 -16.26
CA THR A 108 14.54 -10.32 -17.15
C THR A 108 15.28 -9.67 -18.32
N ASP A 109 14.71 -9.81 -19.51
CA ASP A 109 15.23 -9.15 -20.72
C ASP A 109 15.34 -7.64 -20.49
N PRO A 110 16.48 -7.01 -20.83
CA PRO A 110 16.67 -5.58 -20.62
C PRO A 110 15.65 -4.69 -21.32
N GLY A 111 15.05 -5.12 -22.43
CA GLY A 111 13.95 -4.41 -23.09
C GLY A 111 12.68 -4.40 -22.25
N LEU A 112 12.39 -5.48 -21.51
CA LEU A 112 11.30 -5.52 -20.55
C LEU A 112 11.59 -4.67 -19.31
N ILE A 113 12.85 -4.61 -18.85
CA ILE A 113 13.27 -3.69 -17.78
C ILE A 113 13.06 -2.24 -18.24
N LEU A 114 13.41 -1.91 -19.48
CA LEU A 114 13.14 -0.58 -20.05
C LEU A 114 11.65 -0.23 -20.02
N LYS A 115 10.80 -1.16 -20.45
CA LYS A 115 9.35 -1.00 -20.39
C LYS A 115 8.87 -0.78 -18.97
N ALA A 116 9.37 -1.54 -18.00
CA ALA A 116 9.08 -1.37 -16.57
C ALA A 116 9.46 0.03 -16.07
N ILE A 117 10.66 0.52 -16.43
CA ILE A 117 11.13 1.86 -16.06
C ILE A 117 10.18 2.93 -16.60
N ARG A 118 9.78 2.85 -17.87
CA ARG A 118 8.87 3.83 -18.49
C ARG A 118 7.52 3.88 -17.80
N LEU A 119 6.91 2.73 -17.53
CA LEU A 119 5.62 2.65 -16.84
C LEU A 119 5.71 3.13 -15.39
N VAL A 120 6.74 2.72 -14.67
CA VAL A 120 6.97 3.15 -13.29
C VAL A 120 7.22 4.67 -13.23
N ARG A 121 7.91 5.28 -14.18
CA ARG A 121 8.05 6.75 -14.29
C ARG A 121 6.69 7.45 -14.47
N GLN A 122 5.73 6.84 -15.11
CA GLN A 122 4.37 7.36 -15.29
C GLN A 122 3.48 7.18 -14.06
N GLY A 123 3.95 6.44 -13.05
CA GLY A 123 3.22 6.19 -11.81
C GLY A 123 2.53 4.84 -11.77
N GLU A 124 2.72 4.02 -12.79
CA GLU A 124 2.16 2.68 -12.82
C GLU A 124 3.02 1.69 -12.01
N ILE A 125 2.43 0.55 -11.69
CA ILE A 125 3.11 -0.55 -11.02
C ILE A 125 3.49 -1.61 -12.06
N TRP A 126 4.72 -2.10 -11.97
CA TRP A 126 5.21 -3.16 -12.85
C TRP A 126 5.43 -4.47 -12.07
N VAL A 127 4.54 -5.45 -12.29
CA VAL A 127 4.64 -6.80 -11.70
C VAL A 127 4.09 -7.84 -12.64
N GLY A 128 4.46 -9.10 -12.43
CA GLY A 128 3.84 -10.21 -13.12
C GLY A 128 2.35 -10.35 -12.80
N ARG A 129 1.57 -10.85 -13.77
CA ARG A 129 0.11 -11.03 -13.61
C ARG A 129 -0.26 -11.85 -12.37
N LYS A 130 0.52 -12.88 -12.05
CA LYS A 130 0.27 -13.75 -10.90
C LYS A 130 0.39 -12.99 -9.58
N VAL A 131 1.45 -12.17 -9.43
CA VAL A 131 1.65 -11.30 -8.27
C VAL A 131 0.50 -10.31 -8.09
N MET A 132 -0.02 -9.77 -9.20
CA MET A 132 -1.17 -8.87 -9.16
C MET A 132 -2.42 -9.58 -8.64
N LEU A 133 -2.68 -10.82 -9.07
CA LEU A 133 -3.81 -11.60 -8.58
C LEU A 133 -3.67 -11.92 -7.09
N GLU A 134 -2.49 -12.33 -6.64
CA GLU A 134 -2.22 -12.59 -5.21
C GLU A 134 -2.43 -11.33 -4.34
N LEU A 135 -2.03 -10.15 -4.82
CA LEU A 135 -2.30 -8.89 -4.14
C LEU A 135 -3.80 -8.60 -4.03
N ILE A 136 -4.55 -8.83 -5.10
CA ILE A 136 -6.01 -8.65 -5.11
C ILE A 136 -6.67 -9.61 -4.12
N ASP A 137 -6.28 -10.88 -4.12
CA ASP A 137 -6.82 -11.90 -3.21
C ASP A 137 -6.51 -11.55 -1.75
N GLU A 138 -5.29 -11.10 -1.46
CA GLU A 138 -4.91 -10.69 -0.11
C GLU A 138 -5.67 -9.45 0.37
N LEU A 139 -5.83 -8.43 -0.49
CA LEU A 139 -6.64 -7.25 -0.18
C LEU A 139 -8.10 -7.64 0.07
N THR A 140 -8.65 -8.53 -0.75
CA THR A 140 -10.03 -9.02 -0.60
C THR A 140 -10.19 -9.78 0.72
N ALA A 141 -9.23 -10.63 1.10
CA ALA A 141 -9.23 -11.35 2.37
C ALA A 141 -9.14 -10.39 3.57
N LEU A 142 -8.29 -9.36 3.50
CA LEU A 142 -8.20 -8.32 4.54
C LEU A 142 -9.49 -7.53 4.69
N HIS A 143 -10.14 -7.18 3.59
CA HIS A 143 -11.46 -6.53 3.61
C HIS A 143 -12.53 -7.44 4.23
N ALA A 144 -12.56 -8.71 3.86
CA ALA A 144 -13.49 -9.69 4.44
C ALA A 144 -13.25 -9.90 5.95
N ALA A 145 -11.99 -9.98 6.38
CA ALA A 145 -11.62 -10.11 7.79
C ALA A 145 -12.06 -8.87 8.61
N ARG A 146 -11.82 -7.67 8.09
CA ARG A 146 -12.29 -6.41 8.72
C ARG A 146 -13.81 -6.36 8.82
N ALA A 147 -14.53 -6.72 7.74
CA ALA A 147 -15.98 -6.76 7.74
C ALA A 147 -16.53 -7.79 8.76
N ALA A 148 -15.88 -8.94 8.91
CA ALA A 148 -16.23 -9.95 9.90
C ALA A 148 -15.95 -9.49 11.35
N GLU A 149 -14.86 -8.75 11.59
CA GLU A 149 -14.58 -8.15 12.89
C GLU A 149 -15.62 -7.07 13.23
N ASP A 150 -16.00 -6.24 12.28
CA ASP A 150 -17.02 -5.20 12.46
C ASP A 150 -18.40 -5.82 12.72
N ASP A 151 -18.80 -6.87 12.01
CA ASP A 151 -20.02 -7.62 12.30
C ASP A 151 -20.00 -8.26 13.70
N THR A 152 -18.85 -8.81 14.12
CA THR A 152 -18.67 -9.38 15.45
C THR A 152 -18.78 -8.32 16.55
N ARG A 153 -18.24 -7.12 16.34
CA ARG A 153 -18.36 -5.99 17.28
C ARG A 153 -19.80 -5.51 17.40
N LEU A 154 -20.53 -5.45 16.30
CA LEU A 154 -21.96 -5.06 16.31
C LEU A 154 -22.85 -6.10 16.99
N ARG A 155 -22.54 -7.39 16.88
CA ARG A 155 -23.26 -8.45 17.62
C ARG A 155 -23.17 -8.28 19.13
N ARG A 156 -22.16 -7.53 19.63
CA ARG A 156 -22.03 -7.15 21.04
C ARG A 156 -23.02 -6.04 21.47
N LEU A 157 -23.61 -5.33 20.49
CA LEU A 157 -24.62 -4.34 20.79
C LEU A 157 -25.97 -5.01 21.08
N THR A 158 -26.64 -4.54 22.11
CA THR A 158 -28.04 -4.89 22.37
C THR A 158 -28.95 -4.37 21.25
N GLN A 159 -30.15 -4.87 21.15
CA GLN A 159 -31.14 -4.38 20.18
C GLN A 159 -31.35 -2.85 20.28
N ARG A 160 -31.37 -2.33 21.52
CA ARG A 160 -31.53 -0.90 21.76
C ARG A 160 -30.34 -0.07 21.29
N GLU A 161 -29.13 -0.56 21.55
CA GLU A 161 -27.90 0.09 21.11
C GLU A 161 -27.79 0.11 19.58
N ARG A 162 -28.23 -0.97 18.91
CA ARG A 162 -28.30 -1.03 17.43
C ARG A 162 -29.29 0.01 16.85
N GLN A 163 -30.48 0.14 17.45
CA GLN A 163 -31.45 1.16 17.05
C GLN A 163 -30.88 2.57 17.15
N ILE A 164 -30.22 2.87 18.28
CA ILE A 164 -29.57 4.16 18.50
C ILE A 164 -28.44 4.41 17.47
N SER A 165 -27.58 3.41 17.22
CA SER A 165 -26.52 3.52 16.22
C SER A 165 -27.06 3.77 14.81
N GLY A 166 -28.16 3.10 14.43
CA GLY A 166 -28.83 3.34 13.15
C GLY A 166 -29.40 4.77 13.01
N LEU A 167 -29.96 5.33 14.06
CA LEU A 167 -30.45 6.71 14.07
C LEU A 167 -29.32 7.74 13.99
N ILE A 168 -28.17 7.42 14.60
CA ILE A 168 -26.97 8.26 14.47
C ILE A 168 -26.42 8.24 13.05
N ALA A 169 -26.43 7.10 12.37
CA ALA A 169 -25.99 6.99 10.98
C ALA A 169 -26.75 7.94 10.04
N ILE A 170 -28.03 8.17 10.30
CA ILE A 170 -28.85 9.12 9.54
C ILE A 170 -28.83 10.56 10.08
N GLY A 171 -27.92 10.84 11.03
CA GLY A 171 -27.67 12.20 11.56
C GLY A 171 -28.61 12.67 12.68
N SER A 172 -29.46 11.80 13.25
CA SER A 172 -30.40 12.20 14.31
C SER A 172 -29.71 12.71 15.56
N SER A 173 -30.16 13.82 16.15
CA SER A 173 -29.72 14.37 17.43
C SER A 173 -30.16 13.48 18.61
N ASN A 174 -29.56 13.68 19.78
CA ASN A 174 -29.97 12.93 20.99
C ASN A 174 -31.43 13.18 21.36
N LYS A 175 -31.96 14.41 21.13
CA LYS A 175 -33.34 14.75 21.33
C LYS A 175 -34.27 13.99 20.39
N GLU A 176 -33.97 13.99 19.10
CA GLU A 176 -34.75 13.24 18.11
C GLU A 176 -34.71 11.71 18.34
N ILE A 177 -33.56 11.18 18.82
CA ILE A 177 -33.44 9.78 19.21
C ILE A 177 -34.32 9.49 20.44
N ALA A 178 -34.30 10.38 21.43
CA ALA A 178 -35.10 10.26 22.65
C ALA A 178 -36.59 10.23 22.32
N ASP A 179 -37.04 11.16 21.48
CA ASP A 179 -38.45 11.27 21.03
C ASP A 179 -38.87 10.03 20.25
N ARG A 180 -38.08 9.60 19.23
CA ARG A 180 -38.40 8.42 18.41
C ARG A 180 -38.43 7.11 19.18
N LEU A 181 -37.61 7.02 20.22
CA LEU A 181 -37.47 5.79 20.99
C LEU A 181 -38.24 5.83 22.32
N SER A 182 -39.00 6.91 22.59
CA SER A 182 -39.76 7.14 23.80
C SER A 182 -38.93 6.95 25.11
N ILE A 183 -37.73 7.57 25.13
CA ILE A 183 -36.79 7.55 26.27
C ILE A 183 -36.28 8.98 26.53
N THR A 184 -35.54 9.20 27.60
CA THR A 184 -34.95 10.50 27.88
C THR A 184 -33.63 10.69 27.16
N GLU A 185 -33.24 11.96 26.88
CA GLU A 185 -31.89 12.24 26.33
C GLU A 185 -30.76 11.73 27.23
N ARG A 186 -30.98 11.71 28.56
CA ARG A 186 -30.04 11.14 29.53
C ARG A 186 -29.83 9.65 29.28
N THR A 187 -30.91 8.94 28.99
CA THR A 187 -30.86 7.51 28.63
C THR A 187 -30.12 7.28 27.30
N VAL A 188 -30.36 8.14 26.29
CA VAL A 188 -29.61 8.11 25.03
C VAL A 188 -28.11 8.29 25.28
N LYS A 189 -27.71 9.28 26.09
CA LYS A 189 -26.29 9.53 26.45
C LYS A 189 -25.65 8.29 27.12
N ALA A 190 -26.38 7.64 28.04
CA ALA A 190 -25.89 6.42 28.71
C ALA A 190 -25.67 5.29 27.72
N HIS A 191 -26.60 5.05 26.77
CA HIS A 191 -26.42 4.07 25.72
C HIS A 191 -25.25 4.40 24.83
N LEU A 192 -25.04 5.67 24.45
CA LEU A 192 -23.90 6.10 23.64
C LEU A 192 -22.57 5.79 24.33
N THR A 193 -22.45 6.04 25.63
CA THR A 193 -21.25 5.67 26.38
C THR A 193 -20.96 4.18 26.28
N ASN A 194 -21.97 3.33 26.45
CA ASN A 194 -21.83 1.88 26.34
C ASN A 194 -21.48 1.45 24.90
N ILE A 195 -22.10 2.06 23.89
CA ILE A 195 -21.80 1.81 22.46
C ILE A 195 -20.34 2.14 22.17
N PHE A 196 -19.86 3.32 22.56
CA PHE A 196 -18.48 3.73 22.36
C PHE A 196 -17.48 2.79 23.01
N GLN A 197 -17.76 2.32 24.23
CA GLN A 197 -16.92 1.33 24.91
C GLN A 197 -16.93 -0.02 24.19
N LYS A 198 -18.10 -0.55 23.81
CA LYS A 198 -18.23 -1.85 23.15
C LYS A 198 -17.59 -1.88 21.77
N LEU A 199 -17.71 -0.78 21.01
CA LEU A 199 -17.17 -0.65 19.65
C LEU A 199 -15.76 -0.06 19.62
N GLN A 200 -15.22 0.37 20.78
CA GLN A 200 -13.92 1.05 20.90
C GLN A 200 -13.81 2.30 19.99
N LEU A 201 -14.90 3.06 19.89
CA LEU A 201 -14.97 4.28 19.09
C LEU A 201 -14.78 5.51 19.97
N SER A 202 -14.10 6.54 19.44
CA SER A 202 -13.78 7.78 20.17
C SER A 202 -14.74 8.93 19.91
N SER A 203 -15.59 8.83 18.89
CA SER A 203 -16.48 9.94 18.54
C SER A 203 -17.79 9.49 17.86
N ARG A 204 -18.78 10.39 17.91
CA ARG A 204 -20.07 10.21 17.24
C ARG A 204 -19.92 10.08 15.71
N VAL A 205 -18.96 10.81 15.14
CA VAL A 205 -18.69 10.75 13.70
C VAL A 205 -18.18 9.36 13.31
N HIS A 206 -17.28 8.79 14.10
CA HIS A 206 -16.81 7.42 13.87
C HIS A 206 -17.94 6.40 13.99
N LEU A 207 -18.86 6.58 14.94
CA LEU A 207 -20.03 5.70 15.05
C LEU A 207 -20.97 5.83 13.84
N ALA A 208 -21.20 7.06 13.34
CA ALA A 208 -22.03 7.27 12.15
C ALA A 208 -21.43 6.60 10.92
N ILE A 209 -20.12 6.77 10.67
CA ILE A 209 -19.41 6.13 9.56
C ILE A 209 -19.51 4.60 9.68
N HIS A 210 -19.23 4.06 10.86
CA HIS A 210 -19.29 2.62 11.14
C HIS A 210 -20.68 2.04 10.88
N ALA A 211 -21.72 2.73 11.33
CA ALA A 211 -23.11 2.28 11.14
C ALA A 211 -23.61 2.43 9.69
N LEU A 212 -23.09 3.40 8.91
CA LEU A 212 -23.38 3.54 7.48
C LEU A 212 -22.77 2.41 6.66
N GLN A 213 -21.55 2.00 6.97
CA GLN A 213 -20.87 0.89 6.28
C GLN A 213 -21.65 -0.42 6.38
N LEU A 214 -22.39 -0.62 7.45
CA LEU A 214 -23.17 -1.82 7.74
C LEU A 214 -24.58 -1.82 7.10
N ASN A 215 -25.13 -0.64 6.87
CA ASN A 215 -26.41 -0.49 6.17
C ASN A 215 -26.26 -0.49 4.65
N SER A 216 -25.03 -0.55 4.12
CA SER A 216 -24.82 -0.73 2.68
C SER A 216 -25.12 -2.19 2.31
N PRO A 217 -26.15 -2.46 1.49
CA PRO A 217 -26.50 -3.83 1.11
C PRO A 217 -25.29 -4.44 0.39
N THR A 218 -24.78 -5.55 0.93
CA THR A 218 -23.83 -6.43 0.27
C THR A 218 -24.36 -6.71 -1.14
N LYS A 219 -23.70 -6.18 -2.17
CA LYS A 219 -24.06 -6.52 -3.55
C LYS A 219 -23.94 -8.03 -3.68
N THR A 220 -25.10 -8.67 -3.71
CA THR A 220 -25.33 -10.07 -4.03
C THR A 220 -24.52 -10.42 -5.28
N LYS A 221 -23.78 -11.52 -5.19
CA LYS A 221 -23.13 -12.21 -6.31
C LYS A 221 -24.07 -12.24 -7.51
N VAL A 222 -23.63 -11.65 -8.62
CA VAL A 222 -24.17 -12.01 -9.94
C VAL A 222 -23.45 -13.30 -10.35
N GLN A 223 -24.25 -14.31 -10.60
CA GLN A 223 -23.88 -15.60 -11.20
C GLN A 223 -23.23 -15.41 -12.57
#